data_c568795d9effb8f78e660129aeb8481b
#
_entry.id   c568795d9effb8f78e660129aeb8481b
#
_cell.length_a   1.000
_cell.length_b   1.000
_cell.length_c   1.000
_cell.angle_alpha   90.00
_cell.angle_beta   90.00
_cell.angle_gamma   90.00
#
_symmetry.space_group_name_H-M   'P 1'
#
loop_
_entity.id
_entity.type
_entity.pdbx_description
1 polymer ?
#
loop_
_entity_poly.entity_id
_entity_poly.type
_entity_poly.pdbx_seq_one_letter_code
_entity_poly.pdbx_strand_id
1 'polypeptide(L)'
;MANIKIAAVMRAGVFSPNHIGNDAAILNAVVEQLRKRGCEVEVYSEEQLNNGEVSEPIIVNMCREQRSIQRLQQYEADGRLVINSAHGIENCNRERMTRILLGHNIPYPESLTVDTDEVVKTRLQNAGFTGCWIKRGDGCAMHKEDVSYVRHPEEAQEVLQEYFLRGIKRAVINRHLVGDLIKFYGISGTDFFYWFYPYDEGHSKYGLEAINGKSQGIVFDEERLKNICRMASDVLDVKVYGGDCIISPDGAISIIDFNDWPSFAPCRVAAAPHIAKCVLAAVKERSK
;
A
#
# COMPACT_ATOMS: atom_id res chain seq x y z
N MET A 1 -23.82 -1.60 -26.60
CA MET A 1 -23.00 -2.11 -25.48
C MET A 1 -23.81 -1.91 -24.22
N ALA A 2 -23.86 -2.90 -23.31
CA ALA A 2 -24.55 -2.72 -22.02
C ALA A 2 -23.91 -1.51 -21.30
N ASN A 3 -24.76 -0.68 -20.68
CA ASN A 3 -24.31 0.47 -19.91
C ASN A 3 -23.54 -0.01 -18.67
N ILE A 4 -22.23 0.16 -18.61
CA ILE A 4 -21.38 -0.28 -17.50
C ILE A 4 -21.57 0.70 -16.35
N LYS A 5 -22.20 0.24 -15.25
CA LYS A 5 -22.42 1.01 -14.02
C LYS A 5 -21.34 0.71 -12.99
N ILE A 6 -20.71 1.76 -12.46
CA ILE A 6 -19.59 1.69 -11.55
C ILE A 6 -19.83 2.62 -10.35
N ALA A 7 -19.66 2.11 -9.15
CA ALA A 7 -19.51 2.91 -7.94
C ALA A 7 -18.03 3.25 -7.72
N ALA A 8 -17.72 4.52 -7.46
CA ALA A 8 -16.39 4.96 -7.06
C ALA A 8 -16.43 5.44 -5.60
N VAL A 9 -15.76 4.72 -4.69
CA VAL A 9 -15.82 5.01 -3.24
C VAL A 9 -14.55 5.75 -2.79
N MET A 10 -14.74 6.96 -2.27
CA MET A 10 -13.65 7.80 -1.75
C MET A 10 -13.16 7.30 -0.41
N ARG A 11 -11.87 7.48 -0.15
CA ARG A 11 -11.26 7.27 1.17
C ARG A 11 -11.77 8.30 2.16
N ALA A 12 -12.14 7.85 3.37
CA ALA A 12 -12.48 8.76 4.44
C ALA A 12 -11.26 9.59 4.86
N GLY A 13 -11.49 10.90 5.12
CA GLY A 13 -10.41 11.87 5.37
C GLY A 13 -9.50 11.49 6.55
N VAL A 14 -10.02 10.80 7.55
CA VAL A 14 -9.24 10.33 8.71
C VAL A 14 -8.12 9.35 8.32
N PHE A 15 -8.25 8.63 7.20
CA PHE A 15 -7.24 7.70 6.68
C PHE A 15 -6.28 8.32 5.66
N SER A 16 -6.42 9.62 5.40
CA SER A 16 -5.56 10.39 4.48
C SER A 16 -4.87 11.56 5.18
N PRO A 17 -4.20 11.37 6.33
CA PRO A 17 -3.55 12.49 7.01
C PRO A 17 -2.55 13.16 6.05
N ASN A 18 -2.69 14.47 5.88
CA ASN A 18 -1.90 15.34 4.97
C ASN A 18 -2.08 15.09 3.46
N HIS A 19 -2.98 14.17 3.04
CA HIS A 19 -3.13 13.78 1.62
C HIS A 19 -4.58 13.75 1.10
N ILE A 20 -5.57 14.27 1.83
CA ILE A 20 -7.00 14.22 1.46
C ILE A 20 -7.22 14.73 0.02
N GLY A 21 -6.64 15.87 -0.34
CA GLY A 21 -6.77 16.44 -1.67
C GLY A 21 -6.13 15.58 -2.77
N ASN A 22 -5.02 14.90 -2.47
CA ASN A 22 -4.32 14.04 -3.41
C ASN A 22 -5.09 12.74 -3.68
N ASP A 23 -5.68 12.15 -2.64
CA ASP A 23 -6.48 10.93 -2.77
C ASP A 23 -7.79 11.20 -3.54
N ALA A 24 -8.48 12.29 -3.22
CA ALA A 24 -9.65 12.70 -3.97
C ALA A 24 -9.31 13.00 -5.45
N ALA A 25 -8.15 13.60 -5.72
CA ALA A 25 -7.76 13.98 -7.06
C ALA A 25 -7.46 12.78 -7.97
N ILE A 26 -6.83 11.69 -7.46
CA ILE A 26 -6.61 10.48 -8.27
C ILE A 26 -7.94 9.77 -8.55
N LEU A 27 -8.83 9.63 -7.58
CA LEU A 27 -10.11 8.97 -7.80
C LEU A 27 -10.95 9.75 -8.83
N ASN A 28 -11.05 11.07 -8.68
CA ASN A 28 -11.77 11.92 -9.61
C ASN A 28 -11.20 11.82 -11.05
N ALA A 29 -9.87 11.81 -11.19
CA ALA A 29 -9.24 11.62 -12.49
C ALA A 29 -9.60 10.25 -13.12
N VAL A 30 -9.67 9.18 -12.33
CA VAL A 30 -10.09 7.85 -12.79
C VAL A 30 -11.57 7.85 -13.17
N VAL A 31 -12.45 8.48 -12.38
CA VAL A 31 -13.88 8.63 -12.67
C VAL A 31 -14.08 9.33 -14.01
N GLU A 32 -13.36 10.43 -14.27
CA GLU A 32 -13.42 11.11 -15.57
C GLU A 32 -12.98 10.19 -16.71
N GLN A 33 -11.92 9.42 -16.53
CA GLN A 33 -11.42 8.49 -17.56
C GLN A 33 -12.41 7.35 -17.84
N LEU A 34 -13.14 6.85 -16.84
CA LEU A 34 -14.19 5.86 -17.00
C LEU A 34 -15.41 6.44 -17.72
N ARG A 35 -15.84 7.65 -17.33
CA ARG A 35 -16.94 8.36 -17.99
C ARG A 35 -16.64 8.65 -19.47
N LYS A 36 -15.43 9.12 -19.80
CA LYS A 36 -14.96 9.30 -21.20
C LYS A 36 -14.99 8.01 -22.03
N ARG A 37 -14.98 6.84 -21.39
CA ARG A 37 -15.08 5.51 -22.04
C ARG A 37 -16.49 4.94 -22.04
N GLY A 38 -17.49 5.78 -21.71
CA GLY A 38 -18.91 5.43 -21.78
C GLY A 38 -19.46 4.68 -20.57
N CYS A 39 -18.76 4.72 -19.41
CA CYS A 39 -19.29 4.19 -18.17
C CYS A 39 -20.16 5.23 -17.45
N GLU A 40 -21.22 4.76 -16.79
CA GLU A 40 -21.99 5.51 -15.81
C GLU A 40 -21.30 5.33 -14.45
N VAL A 41 -20.81 6.42 -13.84
CA VAL A 41 -20.05 6.34 -12.60
C VAL A 41 -20.65 7.27 -11.55
N GLU A 42 -21.07 6.67 -10.43
CA GLU A 42 -21.50 7.37 -9.23
C GLU A 42 -20.37 7.38 -8.18
N VAL A 43 -20.26 8.50 -7.45
CA VAL A 43 -19.21 8.67 -6.43
C VAL A 43 -19.83 8.65 -5.05
N TYR A 44 -19.28 7.81 -4.18
CA TYR A 44 -19.77 7.59 -2.82
C TYR A 44 -18.67 7.87 -1.78
N SER A 45 -19.08 8.21 -0.57
CA SER A 45 -18.21 8.19 0.62
C SER A 45 -18.14 6.78 1.21
N GLU A 46 -17.16 6.52 2.09
CA GLU A 46 -17.12 5.27 2.89
C GLU A 46 -18.37 5.15 3.80
N GLU A 47 -18.92 6.25 4.28
CA GLU A 47 -20.14 6.25 5.09
C GLU A 47 -21.34 5.76 4.29
N GLN A 48 -21.53 6.25 3.06
CA GLN A 48 -22.61 5.80 2.17
C GLN A 48 -22.46 4.31 1.81
N LEU A 49 -21.24 3.84 1.58
CA LEU A 49 -20.95 2.42 1.40
C LEU A 49 -21.40 1.61 2.64
N ASN A 50 -21.04 2.08 3.83
CA ASN A 50 -21.38 1.42 5.10
C ASN A 50 -22.89 1.41 5.38
N ASN A 51 -23.62 2.42 4.91
CA ASN A 51 -25.08 2.50 4.98
C ASN A 51 -25.79 1.60 3.95
N GLY A 52 -25.05 0.97 3.01
CA GLY A 52 -25.62 0.08 2.00
C GLY A 52 -26.24 0.84 0.82
N GLU A 53 -25.86 2.08 0.58
CA GLU A 53 -26.39 2.93 -0.50
C GLU A 53 -25.82 2.54 -1.88
N VAL A 54 -24.70 1.78 -1.92
CA VAL A 54 -24.04 1.34 -3.16
C VAL A 54 -24.76 0.15 -3.76
N SER A 55 -25.31 0.30 -4.96
CA SER A 55 -26.07 -0.73 -5.68
C SER A 55 -25.37 -1.28 -6.93
N GLU A 56 -24.35 -0.61 -7.42
CA GLU A 56 -23.64 -0.92 -8.66
C GLU A 56 -22.92 -2.28 -8.58
N PRO A 57 -22.87 -3.04 -9.70
CA PRO A 57 -22.21 -4.35 -9.74
C PRO A 57 -20.69 -4.28 -9.77
N ILE A 58 -20.12 -3.10 -10.02
CA ILE A 58 -18.69 -2.85 -10.12
C ILE A 58 -18.35 -1.71 -9.16
N ILE A 59 -17.37 -1.94 -8.30
CA ILE A 59 -16.94 -0.99 -7.29
C ILE A 59 -15.44 -0.75 -7.44
N VAL A 60 -15.05 0.51 -7.68
CA VAL A 60 -13.66 0.96 -7.55
C VAL A 60 -13.57 1.73 -6.24
N ASN A 61 -12.56 1.46 -5.41
CA ASN A 61 -12.56 2.01 -4.07
C ASN A 61 -11.17 2.34 -3.56
N MET A 62 -11.12 3.28 -2.62
CA MET A 62 -9.93 3.64 -1.84
C MET A 62 -10.19 3.47 -0.34
N CYS A 63 -11.09 2.59 0.05
CA CYS A 63 -11.52 2.37 1.44
C CYS A 63 -10.39 1.91 2.34
N ARG A 64 -10.46 2.29 3.62
CA ARG A 64 -9.51 1.89 4.67
C ARG A 64 -10.19 1.53 5.98
N GLU A 65 -11.43 1.97 6.19
CA GLU A 65 -12.17 1.64 7.39
C GLU A 65 -12.48 0.15 7.43
N GLN A 66 -12.27 -0.49 8.58
CA GLN A 66 -12.51 -1.93 8.74
C GLN A 66 -13.95 -2.32 8.41
N ARG A 67 -14.93 -1.49 8.78
CA ARG A 67 -16.33 -1.71 8.44
C ARG A 67 -16.58 -1.67 6.92
N SER A 68 -15.93 -0.73 6.23
CA SER A 68 -16.00 -0.61 4.77
C SER A 68 -15.39 -1.83 4.08
N ILE A 69 -14.24 -2.31 4.57
CA ILE A 69 -13.59 -3.52 4.05
C ILE A 69 -14.50 -4.74 4.22
N GLN A 70 -15.11 -4.93 5.39
CA GLN A 70 -16.08 -6.01 5.63
C GLN A 70 -17.30 -5.92 4.70
N ARG A 71 -17.80 -4.72 4.44
CA ARG A 71 -18.91 -4.50 3.50
C ARG A 71 -18.49 -4.86 2.06
N LEU A 72 -17.29 -4.48 1.64
CA LEU A 72 -16.75 -4.84 0.33
C LEU A 72 -16.56 -6.36 0.19
N GLN A 73 -16.11 -7.06 1.24
CA GLN A 73 -16.03 -8.54 1.25
C GLN A 73 -17.40 -9.20 1.05
N GLN A 74 -18.44 -8.64 1.67
CA GLN A 74 -19.82 -9.12 1.43
C GLN A 74 -20.23 -8.92 -0.02
N TYR A 75 -19.91 -7.76 -0.60
CA TYR A 75 -20.20 -7.47 -2.01
C TYR A 75 -19.43 -8.40 -2.97
N GLU A 76 -18.19 -8.76 -2.65
CA GLU A 76 -17.43 -9.77 -3.41
C GLU A 76 -18.09 -11.15 -3.28
N ALA A 77 -18.52 -11.55 -2.09
CA ALA A 77 -19.24 -12.82 -1.85
C ALA A 77 -20.59 -12.87 -2.61
N ASP A 78 -21.28 -11.74 -2.72
CA ASP A 78 -22.51 -11.58 -3.52
C ASP A 78 -22.22 -11.53 -5.03
N GLY A 79 -20.94 -11.63 -5.39
CA GLY A 79 -20.53 -11.69 -6.76
C GLY A 79 -20.36 -10.33 -7.42
N ARG A 80 -20.21 -9.19 -6.73
CA ARG A 80 -19.83 -7.90 -7.32
C ARG A 80 -18.32 -7.86 -7.61
N LEU A 81 -17.91 -7.04 -8.57
CA LEU A 81 -16.49 -6.80 -8.85
C LEU A 81 -15.97 -5.64 -8.01
N VAL A 82 -14.99 -5.89 -7.16
CA VAL A 82 -14.37 -4.86 -6.30
C VAL A 82 -12.89 -4.68 -6.69
N ILE A 83 -12.44 -3.43 -6.90
CA ILE A 83 -11.08 -3.05 -7.29
C ILE A 83 -10.58 -1.85 -6.45
N ASN A 84 -9.46 -1.95 -5.68
CA ASN A 84 -8.81 -3.24 -5.37
C ASN A 84 -9.74 -4.14 -4.57
N SER A 85 -9.48 -5.45 -4.60
CA SER A 85 -10.29 -6.39 -3.83
C SER A 85 -10.22 -6.06 -2.33
N ALA A 86 -11.30 -6.36 -1.60
CA ALA A 86 -11.32 -6.15 -0.15
C ALA A 86 -10.28 -7.01 0.58
N HIS A 87 -10.02 -8.22 0.07
CA HIS A 87 -8.96 -9.08 0.59
C HIS A 87 -7.57 -8.51 0.29
N GLY A 88 -7.36 -7.92 -0.90
CA GLY A 88 -6.11 -7.24 -1.25
C GLY A 88 -5.83 -6.03 -0.36
N ILE A 89 -6.85 -5.24 -0.03
CA ILE A 89 -6.73 -4.13 0.92
C ILE A 89 -6.27 -4.65 2.30
N GLU A 90 -6.87 -5.73 2.81
CA GLU A 90 -6.46 -6.35 4.07
C GLU A 90 -5.05 -6.95 3.99
N ASN A 91 -4.65 -7.51 2.83
CA ASN A 91 -3.32 -8.06 2.63
C ASN A 91 -2.23 -6.97 2.67
N CYS A 92 -2.58 -5.71 2.42
CA CYS A 92 -1.68 -4.56 2.63
C CYS A 92 -1.57 -4.13 4.11
N ASN A 93 -2.31 -4.75 5.04
CA ASN A 93 -2.03 -4.64 6.47
C ASN A 93 -0.62 -5.16 6.74
N ARG A 94 0.16 -4.41 7.51
CA ARG A 94 1.61 -4.61 7.61
C ARG A 94 2.03 -6.01 8.07
N GLU A 95 1.35 -6.58 9.05
CA GLU A 95 1.62 -7.94 9.50
C GLU A 95 1.30 -8.97 8.39
N ARG A 96 0.13 -8.86 7.76
CA ARG A 96 -0.27 -9.76 6.67
C ARG A 96 0.66 -9.62 5.47
N MET A 97 0.94 -8.37 5.05
CA MET A 97 1.86 -8.06 3.96
C MET A 97 3.23 -8.70 4.18
N THR A 98 3.83 -8.50 5.35
CA THR A 98 5.13 -9.09 5.70
C THR A 98 5.11 -10.60 5.57
N ARG A 99 4.10 -11.26 6.12
CA ARG A 99 3.96 -12.72 6.06
C ARG A 99 3.78 -13.23 4.63
N ILE A 100 2.94 -12.56 3.84
CA ILE A 100 2.66 -12.95 2.44
C ILE A 100 3.91 -12.76 1.59
N LEU A 101 4.57 -11.61 1.65
CA LEU A 101 5.75 -11.33 0.83
C LEU A 101 6.90 -12.30 1.15
N LEU A 102 7.20 -12.52 2.44
CA LEU A 102 8.22 -13.49 2.85
C LEU A 102 7.85 -14.93 2.47
N GLY A 103 6.58 -15.31 2.66
CA GLY A 103 6.09 -16.66 2.31
C GLY A 103 6.15 -16.99 0.83
N HIS A 104 6.13 -15.96 -0.04
CA HIS A 104 6.25 -16.12 -1.49
C HIS A 104 7.66 -15.77 -2.03
N ASN A 105 8.65 -15.63 -1.15
CA ASN A 105 10.03 -15.28 -1.50
C ASN A 105 10.15 -13.96 -2.30
N ILE A 106 9.25 -13.02 -2.07
CA ILE A 106 9.40 -11.66 -2.57
C ILE A 106 10.53 -10.99 -1.78
N PRO A 107 11.50 -10.32 -2.41
CA PRO A 107 12.57 -9.62 -1.71
C PRO A 107 12.02 -8.59 -0.73
N TYR A 108 12.18 -8.87 0.56
CA TYR A 108 11.66 -8.09 1.69
C TYR A 108 12.66 -8.19 2.86
N PRO A 109 12.78 -7.19 3.74
CA PRO A 109 13.69 -7.25 4.88
C PRO A 109 13.39 -8.45 5.80
N GLU A 110 14.43 -9.03 6.38
CA GLU A 110 14.24 -9.95 7.51
C GLU A 110 13.39 -9.27 8.58
N SER A 111 12.38 -9.97 9.08
CA SER A 111 11.33 -9.37 9.88
C SER A 111 10.87 -10.27 11.01
N LEU A 112 10.53 -9.66 12.14
CA LEU A 112 9.86 -10.30 13.25
C LEU A 112 8.46 -9.70 13.42
N THR A 113 7.46 -10.55 13.54
CA THR A 113 6.11 -10.16 13.97
C THR A 113 5.95 -10.51 15.43
N VAL A 114 5.53 -9.56 16.25
CA VAL A 114 5.51 -9.67 17.71
C VAL A 114 4.25 -9.09 18.32
N ASP A 115 3.87 -9.57 19.50
CA ASP A 115 2.95 -8.86 20.38
C ASP A 115 3.68 -7.69 21.05
N THR A 116 3.00 -6.57 21.26
CA THR A 116 3.65 -5.35 21.79
C THR A 116 4.03 -5.45 23.26
N ASP A 117 3.50 -6.44 23.99
CA ASP A 117 3.88 -6.81 25.37
C ASP A 117 5.01 -7.87 25.44
N GLU A 118 5.49 -8.35 24.27
CA GLU A 118 6.56 -9.36 24.21
C GLU A 118 7.94 -8.72 24.47
N VAL A 119 8.84 -9.49 25.14
CA VAL A 119 10.23 -9.09 25.30
C VAL A 119 11.04 -9.55 24.10
N VAL A 120 11.49 -8.58 23.28
CA VAL A 120 12.10 -8.85 21.97
C VAL A 120 13.62 -8.76 21.95
N LYS A 121 14.25 -8.17 22.96
CA LYS A 121 15.70 -7.87 22.98
C LYS A 121 16.57 -9.06 22.58
N THR A 122 16.41 -10.20 23.24
CA THR A 122 17.20 -11.41 22.95
C THR A 122 16.96 -11.93 21.54
N ARG A 123 15.71 -11.87 21.04
CA ARG A 123 15.38 -12.31 19.68
C ARG A 123 16.07 -11.45 18.63
N LEU A 124 16.07 -10.12 18.81
CA LEU A 124 16.73 -9.18 17.90
C LEU A 124 18.25 -9.34 17.90
N GLN A 125 18.85 -9.53 19.08
CA GLN A 125 20.28 -9.78 19.21
C GLN A 125 20.68 -11.11 18.54
N ASN A 126 19.94 -12.19 18.77
CA ASN A 126 20.19 -13.50 18.14
C ASN A 126 20.03 -13.46 16.62
N ALA A 127 19.09 -12.64 16.11
CA ALA A 127 18.91 -12.41 14.69
C ALA A 127 19.95 -11.42 14.09
N GLY A 128 20.84 -10.85 14.91
CA GLY A 128 21.90 -9.95 14.47
C GLY A 128 21.39 -8.63 13.90
N PHE A 129 20.29 -8.09 14.44
CA PHE A 129 19.80 -6.78 14.04
C PHE A 129 20.71 -5.70 14.63
N THR A 130 21.24 -4.82 13.79
CA THR A 130 22.06 -3.66 14.20
C THR A 130 21.27 -2.36 14.20
N GLY A 131 20.20 -2.29 13.44
CA GLY A 131 19.23 -1.22 13.41
C GLY A 131 17.94 -1.77 12.84
N CYS A 132 16.79 -1.25 13.27
CA CYS A 132 15.52 -1.76 12.80
C CYS A 132 14.41 -0.71 12.77
N TRP A 133 13.40 -1.03 12.01
CA TRP A 133 12.15 -0.29 11.91
C TRP A 133 11.07 -1.02 12.68
N ILE A 134 10.49 -0.36 13.66
CA ILE A 134 9.32 -0.87 14.38
C ILE A 134 8.10 -0.21 13.76
N LYS A 135 7.18 -1.01 13.30
CA LYS A 135 6.00 -0.55 12.59
C LYS A 135 4.76 -1.15 13.24
N ARG A 136 3.72 -0.35 13.39
CA ARG A 136 2.40 -0.83 13.76
C ARG A 136 1.95 -1.97 12.84
N GLY A 137 1.50 -3.11 13.39
CA GLY A 137 1.20 -4.33 12.64
C GLY A 137 -0.25 -4.44 12.16
N ASP A 138 -1.19 -3.87 12.90
CA ASP A 138 -2.64 -4.06 12.76
C ASP A 138 -3.33 -3.08 11.78
N GLY A 139 -2.58 -2.34 10.98
CA GLY A 139 -3.15 -1.39 10.02
C GLY A 139 -2.10 -0.56 9.29
N CYS A 140 -2.55 0.51 8.64
CA CYS A 140 -1.68 1.52 8.07
C CYS A 140 -1.23 2.54 9.12
N ALA A 141 -0.11 3.22 8.88
CA ALA A 141 0.36 4.30 9.74
C ALA A 141 -0.62 5.49 9.71
N MET A 142 -1.23 5.78 10.85
CA MET A 142 -2.12 6.93 11.08
C MET A 142 -1.35 8.12 11.62
N HIS A 143 -0.31 7.88 12.42
CA HIS A 143 0.54 8.86 13.04
C HIS A 143 2.00 8.60 12.67
N LYS A 144 2.84 9.62 12.84
CA LYS A 144 4.29 9.50 12.58
C LYS A 144 4.92 8.41 13.44
N GLU A 145 4.47 8.30 14.69
CA GLU A 145 4.95 7.36 15.71
C GLU A 145 4.56 5.90 15.42
N ASP A 146 3.66 5.65 14.45
CA ASP A 146 3.30 4.28 14.01
C ASP A 146 4.42 3.62 13.17
N VAL A 147 5.47 4.37 12.85
CA VAL A 147 6.70 3.90 12.20
C VAL A 147 7.89 4.56 12.89
N SER A 148 8.69 3.78 13.59
CA SER A 148 9.85 4.26 14.34
C SER A 148 11.12 3.55 13.89
N TYR A 149 12.19 4.31 13.71
CA TYR A 149 13.52 3.77 13.47
C TYR A 149 14.32 3.80 14.78
N VAL A 150 14.95 2.69 15.13
CA VAL A 150 15.88 2.57 16.24
C VAL A 150 17.25 2.13 15.76
N ARG A 151 18.29 2.70 16.33
CA ARG A 151 19.68 2.40 15.96
C ARG A 151 20.18 1.14 16.65
N HIS A 152 19.68 0.88 17.84
CA HIS A 152 20.07 -0.24 18.68
C HIS A 152 18.85 -1.10 19.01
N PRO A 153 18.96 -2.42 18.93
CA PRO A 153 17.83 -3.34 19.22
C PRO A 153 17.23 -3.18 20.62
N GLU A 154 18.02 -2.66 21.57
CA GLU A 154 17.57 -2.39 22.93
C GLU A 154 16.46 -1.34 23.01
N GLU A 155 16.52 -0.35 22.13
CA GLU A 155 15.52 0.75 22.04
C GLU A 155 14.16 0.25 21.52
N ALA A 156 14.15 -0.90 20.84
CA ALA A 156 12.93 -1.47 20.29
C ALA A 156 11.88 -1.80 21.37
N GLN A 157 12.34 -2.18 22.57
CA GLN A 157 11.45 -2.50 23.67
C GLN A 157 10.67 -1.29 24.18
N GLU A 158 11.28 -0.11 24.18
CA GLU A 158 10.63 1.15 24.59
C GLU A 158 9.54 1.52 23.59
N VAL A 159 9.82 1.40 22.29
CA VAL A 159 8.82 1.65 21.23
C VAL A 159 7.65 0.66 21.31
N LEU A 160 7.91 -0.62 21.56
CA LEU A 160 6.84 -1.61 21.75
C LEU A 160 5.99 -1.31 22.98
N GLN A 161 6.61 -0.88 24.09
CA GLN A 161 5.89 -0.46 25.28
C GLN A 161 4.99 0.76 25.02
N GLU A 162 5.47 1.72 24.22
CA GLU A 162 4.64 2.86 23.79
C GLU A 162 3.45 2.39 22.95
N TYR A 163 3.67 1.47 22.01
CA TYR A 163 2.58 0.89 21.20
C TYR A 163 1.55 0.19 22.08
N PHE A 164 2.02 -0.61 23.04
CA PHE A 164 1.15 -1.29 24.01
C PHE A 164 0.27 -0.31 24.79
N LEU A 165 0.87 0.78 25.31
CA LEU A 165 0.13 1.82 26.04
C LEU A 165 -0.88 2.55 25.16
N ARG A 166 -0.65 2.65 23.87
CA ARG A 166 -1.59 3.19 22.87
C ARG A 166 -2.65 2.18 22.42
N GLY A 167 -2.65 0.96 22.97
CA GLY A 167 -3.60 -0.10 22.61
C GLY A 167 -3.30 -0.80 21.28
N ILE A 168 -2.14 -0.58 20.68
CA ILE A 168 -1.68 -1.31 19.49
C ILE A 168 -1.16 -2.66 19.96
N LYS A 169 -1.77 -3.75 19.50
CA LYS A 169 -1.46 -5.11 20.00
C LYS A 169 -0.32 -5.79 19.24
N ARG A 170 -0.16 -5.45 17.95
CA ARG A 170 0.78 -6.14 17.06
C ARG A 170 1.77 -5.16 16.46
N ALA A 171 3.01 -5.59 16.35
CA ALA A 171 4.07 -4.84 15.66
C ALA A 171 4.85 -5.73 14.70
N VAL A 172 5.40 -5.10 13.66
CA VAL A 172 6.39 -5.72 12.77
C VAL A 172 7.71 -4.99 12.94
N ILE A 173 8.76 -5.75 13.19
CA ILE A 173 10.13 -5.24 13.32
C ILE A 173 10.89 -5.68 12.07
N ASN A 174 11.27 -4.74 11.22
CA ASN A 174 12.03 -5.00 10.01
C ASN A 174 13.50 -4.64 10.23
N ARG A 175 14.45 -5.47 9.76
CA ARG A 175 15.86 -5.12 9.66
C ARG A 175 16.00 -3.84 8.83
N HIS A 176 16.82 -2.89 9.28
CA HIS A 176 17.17 -1.73 8.46
C HIS A 176 18.04 -2.16 7.28
N LEU A 177 17.69 -1.69 6.09
CA LEU A 177 18.46 -1.88 4.87
C LEU A 177 19.14 -0.57 4.49
N VAL A 178 20.44 -0.65 4.18
CA VAL A 178 21.22 0.48 3.70
C VAL A 178 21.16 0.54 2.18
N GLY A 179 20.94 1.73 1.62
CA GLY A 179 20.88 1.93 0.18
C GLY A 179 19.96 3.09 -0.22
N ASP A 180 19.73 3.22 -1.53
CA ASP A 180 18.85 4.24 -2.06
C ASP A 180 17.38 3.88 -1.83
N LEU A 181 16.65 4.77 -1.20
CA LEU A 181 15.19 4.66 -1.07
C LEU A 181 14.53 5.16 -2.34
N ILE A 182 13.68 4.34 -2.93
CA ILE A 182 12.82 4.71 -4.06
C ILE A 182 11.35 4.46 -3.73
N LYS A 183 10.47 5.29 -4.28
CA LYS A 183 9.03 5.04 -4.33
C LYS A 183 8.63 4.53 -5.71
N PHE A 184 7.65 3.64 -5.73
CA PHE A 184 7.10 3.12 -6.98
C PHE A 184 5.57 3.15 -7.00
N TYR A 185 5.03 3.21 -8.21
CA TYR A 185 3.60 3.06 -8.50
C TYR A 185 3.43 2.13 -9.70
N GLY A 186 2.43 1.24 -9.62
CA GLY A 186 2.14 0.32 -10.71
C GLY A 186 0.65 0.01 -10.83
N ILE A 187 0.26 -0.50 -12.00
CA ILE A 187 -1.11 -0.87 -12.32
C ILE A 187 -1.09 -2.20 -13.06
N SER A 188 -1.63 -3.25 -12.43
CA SER A 188 -1.67 -4.60 -12.98
C SER A 188 -2.43 -4.66 -14.31
N GLY A 189 -1.95 -5.53 -15.22
CA GLY A 189 -2.54 -5.68 -16.55
C GLY A 189 -2.29 -4.51 -17.49
N THR A 190 -1.36 -3.60 -17.16
CA THR A 190 -0.93 -2.48 -18.00
C THR A 190 0.59 -2.36 -18.01
N ASP A 191 1.13 -1.54 -18.94
CA ASP A 191 2.56 -1.26 -18.99
C ASP A 191 2.97 -0.11 -18.06
N PHE A 192 2.01 0.48 -17.33
CA PHE A 192 2.29 1.61 -16.45
C PHE A 192 3.11 1.15 -15.25
N PHE A 193 4.27 1.75 -15.10
CA PHE A 193 5.12 1.68 -13.93
C PHE A 193 5.89 2.99 -13.81
N TYR A 194 5.98 3.54 -12.60
CA TYR A 194 6.66 4.80 -12.31
C TYR A 194 7.43 4.66 -11.01
N TRP A 195 8.67 5.14 -10.96
CA TRP A 195 9.48 5.19 -9.76
C TRP A 195 10.26 6.51 -9.67
N PHE A 196 10.67 6.89 -8.47
CA PHE A 196 11.43 8.11 -8.23
C PHE A 196 12.12 8.08 -6.86
N TYR A 197 13.05 9.02 -6.64
CA TYR A 197 13.73 9.23 -5.36
C TYR A 197 12.94 10.22 -4.50
N PRO A 198 12.24 9.78 -3.44
CA PRO A 198 11.33 10.65 -2.68
C PRO A 198 12.05 11.75 -1.90
N TYR A 199 13.28 11.48 -1.41
CA TYR A 199 14.06 12.47 -0.70
C TYR A 199 14.49 13.62 -1.61
N ASP A 200 14.99 13.34 -2.81
CA ASP A 200 15.48 14.32 -3.77
C ASP A 200 14.35 15.18 -4.36
N GLU A 201 13.16 14.62 -4.47
CA GLU A 201 11.96 15.33 -4.95
C GLU A 201 11.14 15.99 -3.85
N GLY A 202 11.60 15.95 -2.59
CA GLY A 202 10.92 16.55 -1.45
C GLY A 202 9.55 15.91 -1.14
N HIS A 203 9.35 14.66 -1.53
CA HIS A 203 8.10 13.92 -1.37
C HIS A 203 8.16 13.05 -0.12
N SER A 204 7.69 13.57 1.00
CA SER A 204 7.70 12.88 2.29
C SER A 204 6.36 13.00 3.01
N LYS A 205 5.94 11.90 3.64
CA LYS A 205 4.76 11.90 4.53
C LYS A 205 5.11 12.30 5.95
N TYR A 206 6.23 11.79 6.48
CA TYR A 206 6.62 11.95 7.88
C TYR A 206 8.09 12.38 8.08
N GLY A 207 8.84 12.64 7.02
CA GLY A 207 10.26 13.00 7.08
C GLY A 207 11.21 11.83 7.37
N LEU A 208 10.71 10.60 7.35
CA LEU A 208 11.50 9.39 7.65
C LEU A 208 12.44 9.00 6.50
N GLU A 209 12.21 9.48 5.30
CA GLU A 209 13.06 9.31 4.12
C GLU A 209 14.48 9.85 4.35
N ALA A 210 14.63 10.83 5.24
CA ALA A 210 15.91 11.38 5.63
C ALA A 210 16.85 10.36 6.33
N ILE A 211 16.33 9.25 6.86
CA ILE A 211 17.13 8.20 7.51
C ILE A 211 18.01 7.48 6.48
N ASN A 212 17.48 7.22 5.28
CA ASN A 212 18.26 6.69 4.17
C ASN A 212 19.09 7.77 3.46
N GLY A 213 18.71 9.04 3.64
CA GLY A 213 19.44 10.20 3.11
C GLY A 213 19.21 10.44 1.62
N LYS A 214 20.13 11.26 1.05
CA LYS A 214 20.11 11.57 -0.38
C LYS A 214 20.47 10.34 -1.20
N SER A 215 19.82 10.17 -2.35
CA SER A 215 20.15 9.09 -3.28
C SER A 215 21.60 9.17 -3.76
N GLN A 216 22.25 8.02 -3.87
CA GLN A 216 23.61 7.87 -4.40
C GLN A 216 23.60 7.53 -5.89
N GLY A 217 22.42 7.27 -6.46
CA GLY A 217 22.27 6.84 -7.86
C GLY A 217 22.77 5.42 -8.08
N ILE A 218 22.53 4.53 -7.13
CA ILE A 218 22.92 3.11 -7.23
C ILE A 218 22.26 2.52 -8.48
N VAL A 219 23.08 1.91 -9.34
CA VAL A 219 22.61 1.26 -10.56
C VAL A 219 21.85 -0.03 -10.23
N PHE A 220 20.67 -0.19 -10.78
CA PHE A 220 19.85 -1.38 -10.63
C PHE A 220 19.09 -1.71 -11.93
N ASP A 221 18.54 -2.90 -12.00
CA ASP A 221 17.71 -3.34 -13.12
C ASP A 221 16.24 -2.91 -12.90
N GLU A 222 15.78 -1.91 -13.66
CA GLU A 222 14.41 -1.36 -13.57
C GLU A 222 13.35 -2.39 -13.97
N GLU A 223 13.63 -3.25 -14.96
CA GLU A 223 12.70 -4.31 -15.35
C GLU A 223 12.57 -5.36 -14.24
N ARG A 224 13.66 -5.65 -13.55
CA ARG A 224 13.63 -6.52 -12.37
C ARG A 224 12.80 -5.88 -11.24
N LEU A 225 12.96 -4.57 -10.98
CA LEU A 225 12.13 -3.84 -10.01
C LEU A 225 10.64 -3.98 -10.36
N LYS A 226 10.27 -3.66 -11.61
CA LYS A 226 8.91 -3.77 -12.12
C LYS A 226 8.33 -5.18 -11.95
N ASN A 227 9.13 -6.20 -12.23
CA ASN A 227 8.72 -7.59 -12.09
C ASN A 227 8.53 -8.00 -10.62
N ILE A 228 9.42 -7.59 -9.71
CA ILE A 228 9.28 -7.83 -8.26
C ILE A 228 8.00 -7.16 -7.75
N CYS A 229 7.74 -5.90 -8.13
CA CYS A 229 6.53 -5.18 -7.73
C CYS A 229 5.25 -5.82 -8.29
N ARG A 230 5.30 -6.36 -9.54
CA ARG A 230 4.18 -7.10 -10.13
C ARG A 230 3.92 -8.40 -9.37
N MET A 231 4.95 -9.18 -9.08
CA MET A 231 4.81 -10.40 -8.27
C MET A 231 4.22 -10.09 -6.89
N ALA A 232 4.67 -9.02 -6.23
CA ALA A 232 4.09 -8.57 -4.96
C ALA A 232 2.61 -8.19 -5.11
N SER A 233 2.25 -7.46 -6.15
CA SER A 233 0.87 -7.09 -6.50
C SER A 233 -0.01 -8.34 -6.66
N ASP A 234 0.47 -9.36 -7.36
CA ASP A 234 -0.26 -10.60 -7.62
C ASP A 234 -0.51 -11.39 -6.33
N VAL A 235 0.53 -11.59 -5.49
CA VAL A 235 0.38 -12.36 -4.24
C VAL A 235 -0.40 -11.61 -3.16
N LEU A 236 -0.43 -10.28 -3.21
CA LEU A 236 -1.23 -9.44 -2.32
C LEU A 236 -2.66 -9.20 -2.84
N ASP A 237 -2.96 -9.61 -4.07
CA ASP A 237 -4.24 -9.35 -4.75
C ASP A 237 -4.58 -7.86 -4.86
N VAL A 238 -3.61 -7.04 -5.27
CA VAL A 238 -3.75 -5.58 -5.38
C VAL A 238 -3.43 -5.11 -6.79
N LYS A 239 -4.42 -4.66 -7.54
CA LYS A 239 -4.24 -4.25 -8.96
C LYS A 239 -3.70 -2.83 -9.14
N VAL A 240 -4.11 -1.91 -8.27
CA VAL A 240 -3.66 -0.49 -8.28
C VAL A 240 -2.81 -0.29 -7.04
N TYR A 241 -1.51 -0.14 -7.19
CA TYR A 241 -0.57 -0.23 -6.09
C TYR A 241 0.56 0.79 -6.14
N GLY A 242 1.25 0.91 -5.04
CA GLY A 242 2.52 1.61 -4.90
C GLY A 242 3.22 1.19 -3.63
N GLY A 243 4.42 1.68 -3.42
CA GLY A 243 5.20 1.32 -2.24
C GLY A 243 6.58 1.93 -2.24
N ASP A 244 7.41 1.39 -1.36
CA ASP A 244 8.78 1.81 -1.16
C ASP A 244 9.72 0.61 -1.31
N CYS A 245 10.87 0.83 -1.94
CA CYS A 245 11.96 -0.14 -2.06
C CYS A 245 13.28 0.46 -1.59
N ILE A 246 14.20 -0.41 -1.15
CA ILE A 246 15.60 -0.08 -0.99
C ILE A 246 16.40 -0.76 -2.11
N ILE A 247 17.24 0.01 -2.77
CA ILE A 247 18.28 -0.47 -3.67
C ILE A 247 19.58 -0.52 -2.88
N SER A 248 20.02 -1.73 -2.54
CA SER A 248 21.27 -1.94 -1.79
C SER A 248 22.51 -1.59 -2.64
N PRO A 249 23.69 -1.34 -2.02
CA PRO A 249 24.90 -0.95 -2.74
C PRO A 249 25.35 -1.90 -3.85
N ASP A 250 24.96 -3.16 -3.80
CA ASP A 250 25.20 -4.20 -4.82
C ASP A 250 24.11 -4.25 -5.91
N GLY A 251 23.15 -3.31 -5.90
CA GLY A 251 22.02 -3.25 -6.83
C GLY A 251 20.87 -4.20 -6.48
N ALA A 252 20.92 -4.90 -5.36
CA ALA A 252 19.81 -5.74 -4.92
C ALA A 252 18.59 -4.90 -4.53
N ILE A 253 17.40 -5.39 -4.89
CA ILE A 253 16.12 -4.70 -4.73
C ILE A 253 15.33 -5.37 -3.61
N SER A 254 14.85 -4.60 -2.65
CA SER A 254 13.97 -5.10 -1.57
C SER A 254 12.78 -4.17 -1.36
N ILE A 255 11.56 -4.70 -1.47
CA ILE A 255 10.34 -3.98 -1.08
C ILE A 255 10.36 -3.79 0.44
N ILE A 256 10.04 -2.61 0.94
CA ILE A 256 9.96 -2.31 2.38
C ILE A 256 8.59 -1.83 2.82
N ASP A 257 7.73 -1.46 1.87
CA ASP A 257 6.32 -1.13 2.06
C ASP A 257 5.54 -1.34 0.77
N PHE A 258 4.27 -1.75 0.87
CA PHE A 258 3.39 -1.95 -0.28
C PHE A 258 1.97 -1.50 0.09
N ASN A 259 1.38 -0.67 -0.74
CA ASN A 259 0.12 0.00 -0.46
C ASN A 259 -0.88 -0.22 -1.59
N ASP A 260 -2.12 -0.51 -1.23
CA ASP A 260 -3.25 -0.45 -2.13
C ASP A 260 -3.59 1.02 -2.45
N TRP A 261 -3.95 1.27 -3.68
CA TRP A 261 -4.41 2.53 -4.24
C TRP A 261 -3.78 3.81 -3.63
N PRO A 262 -2.51 4.11 -3.89
CA PRO A 262 -1.87 5.35 -3.46
C PRO A 262 -2.40 6.56 -4.25
N SER A 263 -2.00 7.76 -3.85
CA SER A 263 -2.45 9.02 -4.48
C SER A 263 -1.89 9.29 -5.87
N PHE A 264 -0.83 8.58 -6.30
CA PHE A 264 -0.12 8.82 -7.57
C PHE A 264 0.28 10.29 -7.79
N ALA A 265 0.52 11.06 -6.74
CA ALA A 265 0.67 12.51 -6.81
C ALA A 265 1.65 12.98 -7.92
N PRO A 266 2.87 12.42 -8.07
CA PRO A 266 3.81 12.86 -9.10
C PRO A 266 3.43 12.42 -10.54
N CYS A 267 2.60 11.39 -10.70
CA CYS A 267 2.31 10.79 -12.00
C CYS A 267 0.80 10.61 -12.29
N ARG A 268 -0.07 11.28 -11.56
CA ARG A 268 -1.54 11.11 -11.58
C ARG A 268 -2.16 11.19 -12.98
N VAL A 269 -1.74 12.17 -13.77
CA VAL A 269 -2.29 12.40 -15.13
C VAL A 269 -1.98 11.20 -16.04
N ALA A 270 -0.78 10.63 -15.91
CA ALA A 270 -0.39 9.44 -16.66
C ALA A 270 -1.04 8.16 -16.11
N ALA A 271 -1.20 8.05 -14.78
CA ALA A 271 -1.74 6.86 -14.12
C ALA A 271 -3.25 6.66 -14.36
N ALA A 272 -4.06 7.71 -14.29
CA ALA A 272 -5.52 7.61 -14.33
C ALA A 272 -6.08 6.89 -15.59
N PRO A 273 -5.59 7.11 -16.83
CA PRO A 273 -6.01 6.35 -18.00
C PRO A 273 -5.71 4.85 -17.91
N HIS A 274 -4.58 4.47 -17.26
CA HIS A 274 -4.18 3.08 -17.08
C HIS A 274 -5.01 2.39 -15.99
N ILE A 275 -5.34 3.10 -14.90
CA ILE A 275 -6.27 2.58 -13.87
C ILE A 275 -7.63 2.29 -14.52
N ALA A 276 -8.17 3.22 -15.30
CA ALA A 276 -9.44 3.01 -16.02
C ALA A 276 -9.36 1.80 -17.00
N LYS A 277 -8.21 1.61 -17.69
CA LYS A 277 -7.98 0.44 -18.55
C LYS A 277 -7.97 -0.86 -17.74
N CYS A 278 -7.31 -0.88 -16.58
CA CYS A 278 -7.27 -2.02 -15.67
C CYS A 278 -8.69 -2.40 -15.20
N VAL A 279 -9.50 -1.41 -14.76
CA VAL A 279 -10.89 -1.62 -14.35
C VAL A 279 -11.71 -2.26 -15.47
N LEU A 280 -11.65 -1.70 -16.68
CA LEU A 280 -12.41 -2.22 -17.82
C LEU A 280 -11.93 -3.59 -18.30
N ALA A 281 -10.64 -3.91 -18.13
CA ALA A 281 -10.13 -5.26 -18.40
C ALA A 281 -10.72 -6.29 -17.43
N ALA A 282 -10.75 -5.97 -16.13
CA ALA A 282 -11.35 -6.83 -15.12
C ALA A 282 -12.87 -7.04 -15.35
N VAL A 283 -13.59 -6.01 -15.79
CA VAL A 283 -15.01 -6.14 -16.19
C VAL A 283 -15.19 -7.12 -17.34
N LYS A 284 -14.33 -7.05 -18.36
CA LYS A 284 -14.39 -7.94 -19.54
C LYS A 284 -14.04 -9.39 -19.19
N GLU A 285 -13.07 -9.62 -18.32
CA GLU A 285 -12.67 -10.95 -17.86
C GLU A 285 -13.82 -11.67 -17.16
N ARG A 286 -14.60 -10.92 -16.36
CA ARG A 286 -15.74 -11.44 -15.64
C ARG A 286 -16.96 -11.74 -16.53
N SER A 287 -17.03 -11.12 -17.70
CA SER A 287 -18.15 -11.29 -18.63
C SER A 287 -17.96 -12.51 -19.56
N LYS A 288 -16.82 -13.21 -19.44
CA LYS A 288 -16.49 -14.45 -20.15
C LYS A 288 -16.85 -15.66 -19.31
#